data_860133b795337a524b8107715ec8c42a
#
_entry.id   860133b795337a524b8107715ec8c42a
#
_cell.length_a   1.000
_cell.length_b   1.000
_cell.length_c   1.000
_cell.angle_alpha   90.00
_cell.angle_beta   90.00
_cell.angle_gamma   90.00
#
_symmetry.space_group_name_H-M   'P 1'
#
loop_
_entity.id
_entity.type
_entity.pdbx_description
1 polymer ?
#
loop_
_entity_poly.entity_id
_entity_poly.type
_entity_poly.pdbx_seq_one_letter_code
_entity_poly.pdbx_strand_id
1 'polypeptide(L)'
;MPNVPNSPSTYKRRTKKIDKVVVVDDHTVHIHTKTPYPLLPRSLSAVPIVSHTVGLETDPSEFNNGRMLYGTGPYKFVEFVAGDHITYTANKGYWGGPPKWDNVTIRWITSGPARVAALLSGDVDMIASVPTTDADNLDENPDINVSCDQTARIMYWSLDVSREYADHITAKDGSKIK
;
A
#
# COMPACT_ATOMS: atom_id res chain seq x y z
N MET A 1 -1.47 -17.76 -12.20
CA MET A 1 -0.98 -17.39 -10.87
C MET A 1 -1.99 -17.44 -9.71
N PRO A 2 -3.15 -18.07 -9.78
CA PRO A 2 -4.05 -18.14 -8.62
C PRO A 2 -3.70 -19.20 -7.58
N ASN A 3 -2.67 -19.98 -7.79
CA ASN A 3 -2.41 -21.21 -7.02
C ASN A 3 -0.94 -21.35 -6.59
N VAL A 4 -0.31 -20.28 -6.10
CA VAL A 4 0.94 -20.47 -5.37
C VAL A 4 0.58 -21.14 -4.03
N PRO A 5 1.04 -22.37 -3.77
CA PRO A 5 0.79 -23.04 -2.49
C PRO A 5 1.26 -22.13 -1.34
N ASN A 6 0.47 -22.08 -0.27
CA ASN A 6 0.76 -21.30 0.94
C ASN A 6 0.86 -19.77 0.76
N SER A 7 0.46 -19.24 -0.39
CA SER A 7 0.41 -17.78 -0.56
C SER A 7 -0.73 -17.18 0.28
N PRO A 8 -0.45 -16.27 1.22
CA PRO A 8 -1.47 -15.53 1.97
C PRO A 8 -2.25 -14.55 1.08
N SER A 9 -2.12 -14.68 -0.21
CA SER A 9 -2.40 -13.70 -1.24
C SER A 9 -3.86 -13.24 -1.29
N THR A 10 -4.04 -11.98 -1.04
CA THR A 10 -5.25 -11.20 -1.30
C THR A 10 -5.47 -10.90 -2.79
N TYR A 11 -4.47 -11.18 -3.65
CA TYR A 11 -4.52 -10.86 -5.10
C TYR A 11 -5.45 -11.76 -5.90
N LYS A 12 -5.86 -12.93 -5.38
CA LYS A 12 -6.81 -13.82 -6.02
C LYS A 12 -8.10 -13.10 -6.45
N ARG A 13 -8.58 -12.16 -5.64
CA ARG A 13 -9.78 -11.36 -5.96
C ARG A 13 -9.59 -10.47 -7.19
N ARG A 14 -8.38 -9.98 -7.44
CA ARG A 14 -8.04 -9.12 -8.59
C ARG A 14 -7.75 -9.91 -9.86
N THR A 15 -7.23 -11.13 -9.71
CA THR A 15 -6.77 -11.98 -10.82
C THR A 15 -7.76 -13.07 -11.22
N LYS A 16 -8.85 -13.29 -10.46
CA LYS A 16 -9.82 -14.39 -10.69
C LYS A 16 -10.51 -14.38 -12.05
N LYS A 17 -10.56 -13.22 -12.71
CA LYS A 17 -11.14 -13.05 -14.05
C LYS A 17 -10.16 -13.40 -15.17
N ILE A 18 -8.87 -13.53 -14.87
CA ILE A 18 -7.86 -13.94 -15.82
C ILE A 18 -8.02 -15.44 -16.09
N ASP A 19 -8.02 -15.80 -17.38
CA ASP A 19 -8.01 -17.18 -17.82
C ASP A 19 -6.57 -17.66 -17.98
N LYS A 20 -5.80 -17.00 -18.84
CA LYS A 20 -4.40 -17.31 -19.09
C LYS A 20 -3.58 -16.06 -19.43
N VAL A 21 -2.28 -16.18 -19.26
CA VAL A 21 -1.29 -15.20 -19.69
C VAL A 21 -0.37 -15.89 -20.70
N VAL A 22 -0.20 -15.27 -21.86
CA VAL A 22 0.66 -15.77 -22.94
C VAL A 22 1.79 -14.77 -23.14
N VAL A 23 3.02 -15.22 -23.01
CA VAL A 23 4.21 -14.44 -23.39
C VAL A 23 4.36 -14.53 -24.90
N VAL A 24 4.35 -13.38 -25.57
CA VAL A 24 4.49 -13.28 -27.02
C VAL A 24 5.96 -13.07 -27.39
N ASP A 25 6.61 -12.13 -26.70
CA ASP A 25 8.03 -11.81 -26.83
C ASP A 25 8.56 -11.20 -25.54
N ASP A 26 9.80 -10.71 -25.54
CA ASP A 26 10.48 -10.15 -24.36
C ASP A 26 9.78 -8.91 -23.77
N HIS A 27 8.90 -8.27 -24.52
CA HIS A 27 8.23 -7.01 -24.13
C HIS A 27 6.71 -7.08 -24.22
N THR A 28 6.15 -8.21 -24.69
CA THR A 28 4.72 -8.33 -24.97
C THR A 28 4.11 -9.53 -24.25
N VAL A 29 3.05 -9.28 -23.51
CA VAL A 29 2.22 -10.33 -22.91
C VAL A 29 0.74 -10.14 -23.28
N HIS A 30 0.07 -11.21 -23.61
CA HIS A 30 -1.38 -11.22 -23.79
C HIS A 30 -2.05 -11.80 -22.56
N ILE A 31 -2.97 -11.03 -21.98
CA ILE A 31 -3.78 -11.47 -20.83
C ILE A 31 -5.20 -11.76 -21.33
N HIS A 32 -5.57 -13.03 -21.30
CA HIS A 32 -6.91 -13.48 -21.67
C HIS A 32 -7.81 -13.52 -20.45
N THR A 33 -9.02 -13.04 -20.58
CA THR A 33 -10.04 -13.07 -19.53
C THR A 33 -11.14 -14.07 -19.88
N LYS A 34 -11.73 -14.70 -18.86
CA LYS A 34 -12.81 -15.69 -19.02
C LYS A 34 -14.08 -15.11 -19.67
N THR A 35 -14.31 -13.84 -19.46
CA THR A 35 -15.41 -13.06 -20.03
C THR A 35 -14.91 -11.64 -20.28
N PRO A 36 -15.57 -10.84 -21.16
CA PRO A 36 -15.20 -9.44 -21.34
C PRO A 36 -15.08 -8.70 -20.01
N TYR A 37 -13.92 -8.10 -19.75
CA TYR A 37 -13.64 -7.43 -18.47
C TYR A 37 -12.90 -6.09 -18.68
N PRO A 38 -13.65 -5.00 -18.99
CA PRO A 38 -13.06 -3.68 -19.25
C PRO A 38 -12.26 -3.10 -18.08
N LEU A 39 -12.54 -3.54 -16.84
CA LEU A 39 -11.84 -3.08 -15.64
C LEU A 39 -10.51 -3.82 -15.38
N LEU A 40 -10.06 -4.68 -16.29
CA LEU A 40 -8.81 -5.44 -16.10
C LEU A 40 -7.60 -4.55 -15.83
N PRO A 41 -7.33 -3.47 -16.59
CA PRO A 41 -6.18 -2.61 -16.32
C PRO A 41 -6.19 -2.02 -14.91
N ARG A 42 -7.35 -1.54 -14.45
CA ARG A 42 -7.52 -1.03 -13.09
C ARG A 42 -7.32 -2.11 -12.03
N SER A 43 -7.76 -3.34 -12.29
CA SER A 43 -7.55 -4.46 -11.36
C SER A 43 -6.08 -4.83 -11.26
N LEU A 44 -5.34 -4.76 -12.36
CA LEU A 44 -3.92 -5.09 -12.42
C LEU A 44 -3.02 -3.99 -11.87
N SER A 45 -3.44 -2.71 -11.91
CA SER A 45 -2.62 -1.60 -11.39
C SER A 45 -2.26 -1.74 -9.90
N ALA A 46 -3.01 -2.55 -9.17
CA ALA A 46 -2.75 -2.83 -7.76
C ALA A 46 -2.13 -4.22 -7.53
N VAL A 47 -1.64 -4.88 -8.56
CA VAL A 47 -0.89 -6.14 -8.48
C VAL A 47 0.58 -5.84 -8.73
N PRO A 48 1.44 -5.90 -7.71
CA PRO A 48 2.87 -5.67 -7.88
C PRO A 48 3.47 -6.70 -8.84
N ILE A 49 4.36 -6.22 -9.71
CA ILE A 49 5.17 -7.07 -10.57
C ILE A 49 6.50 -7.28 -9.84
N VAL A 50 6.86 -8.53 -9.63
CA VAL A 50 8.14 -8.90 -9.00
C VAL A 50 9.14 -9.34 -10.07
N SER A 51 10.44 -9.17 -9.78
CA SER A 51 11.51 -9.63 -10.67
C SER A 51 11.43 -11.16 -10.85
N HIS A 52 11.78 -11.65 -12.03
CA HIS A 52 11.89 -13.08 -12.29
C HIS A 52 13.00 -13.77 -11.47
N THR A 53 13.98 -12.99 -10.97
CA THR A 53 15.02 -13.50 -10.05
C THR A 53 14.46 -13.89 -8.70
N VAL A 54 13.26 -13.38 -8.37
CA VAL A 54 12.49 -13.82 -7.20
C VAL A 54 11.68 -15.04 -7.63
N GLY A 55 12.20 -16.22 -7.38
CA GLY A 55 11.53 -17.48 -7.74
C GLY A 55 10.16 -17.63 -7.08
N LEU A 56 9.31 -18.48 -7.66
CA LEU A 56 7.97 -18.79 -7.11
C LEU A 56 8.05 -19.49 -5.74
N GLU A 57 9.19 -20.07 -5.41
CA GLU A 57 9.47 -20.81 -4.18
C GLU A 57 10.19 -19.94 -3.12
N THR A 58 10.38 -18.64 -3.40
CA THR A 58 11.04 -17.72 -2.46
C THR A 58 10.20 -17.58 -1.19
N ASP A 59 10.83 -17.82 -0.04
CA ASP A 59 10.19 -17.65 1.24
C ASP A 59 9.77 -16.18 1.43
N PRO A 60 8.53 -15.90 1.86
CA PRO A 60 8.08 -14.53 2.12
C PRO A 60 8.95 -13.75 3.11
N SER A 61 9.68 -14.41 4.01
CA SER A 61 10.62 -13.76 4.93
C SER A 61 11.78 -13.07 4.23
N GLU A 62 12.19 -13.54 3.04
CA GLU A 62 13.24 -12.93 2.23
C GLU A 62 12.88 -11.52 1.72
N PHE A 63 11.58 -11.21 1.62
CA PHE A 63 11.13 -9.84 1.36
C PHE A 63 11.28 -8.94 2.58
N ASN A 64 11.07 -9.49 3.79
CA ASN A 64 11.16 -8.73 5.03
C ASN A 64 12.60 -8.36 5.40
N ASN A 65 13.57 -9.17 4.99
CA ASN A 65 15.00 -8.89 5.22
C ASN A 65 15.64 -8.05 4.09
N GLY A 66 14.85 -7.63 3.10
CA GLY A 66 15.29 -6.75 2.01
C GLY A 66 16.02 -7.43 0.86
N ARG A 67 16.35 -8.73 0.95
CA ARG A 67 17.15 -9.43 -0.07
C ARG A 67 16.46 -9.57 -1.41
N MET A 68 15.12 -9.57 -1.43
CA MET A 68 14.30 -9.78 -2.62
C MET A 68 13.51 -8.53 -3.04
N LEU A 69 13.91 -7.35 -2.55
CA LEU A 69 13.27 -6.08 -2.88
C LEU A 69 13.85 -5.46 -4.16
N TYR A 70 13.68 -6.16 -5.29
CA TYR A 70 14.05 -5.64 -6.60
C TYR A 70 12.89 -4.85 -7.20
N GLY A 71 13.09 -3.56 -7.39
CA GLY A 71 12.09 -2.65 -7.97
C GLY A 71 12.66 -1.78 -9.07
N THR A 72 11.78 -1.21 -9.88
CA THR A 72 12.11 -0.27 -10.97
C THR A 72 11.86 1.19 -10.57
N GLY A 73 11.65 1.45 -9.29
CA GLY A 73 11.28 2.76 -8.75
C GLY A 73 12.46 3.74 -8.61
N PRO A 74 12.14 5.00 -8.23
CA PRO A 74 13.13 6.06 -8.04
C PRO A 74 14.03 5.87 -6.82
N TYR A 75 13.65 4.99 -5.90
CA TYR A 75 14.41 4.71 -4.68
C TYR A 75 14.71 3.22 -4.53
N LYS A 76 15.88 2.93 -3.95
CA LYS A 76 16.33 1.57 -3.57
C LYS A 76 16.20 1.40 -2.07
N PHE A 77 15.75 0.23 -1.66
CA PHE A 77 15.68 -0.15 -0.26
C PHE A 77 17.08 -0.21 0.37
N VAL A 78 17.18 0.26 1.61
CA VAL A 78 18.40 0.18 2.43
C VAL A 78 18.18 -0.70 3.63
N GLU A 79 17.22 -0.32 4.50
CA GLU A 79 16.90 -1.12 5.69
C GLU A 79 15.44 -0.97 6.13
N PHE A 80 14.99 -1.92 6.93
CA PHE A 80 13.70 -1.93 7.58
C PHE A 80 13.84 -2.31 9.05
N VAL A 81 13.48 -1.40 9.94
CA VAL A 81 13.41 -1.63 11.38
C VAL A 81 11.95 -1.72 11.78
N ALA A 82 11.51 -2.93 12.12
CA ALA A 82 10.12 -3.21 12.42
C ALA A 82 9.59 -2.33 13.56
N GLY A 83 8.48 -1.62 13.31
CA GLY A 83 7.84 -0.73 14.27
C GLY A 83 8.49 0.64 14.43
N ASP A 84 9.61 0.91 13.77
CA ASP A 84 10.32 2.18 13.83
C ASP A 84 10.40 2.88 12.46
N HIS A 85 11.22 2.38 11.52
CA HIS A 85 11.40 3.08 10.27
C HIS A 85 11.78 2.15 9.09
N ILE A 86 11.73 2.73 7.90
CA ILE A 86 12.31 2.18 6.68
C ILE A 86 13.13 3.25 5.98
N THR A 87 14.33 2.90 5.48
CA THR A 87 15.23 3.79 4.76
C THR A 87 15.39 3.40 3.31
N TYR A 88 15.50 4.42 2.48
CA TYR A 88 15.75 4.30 1.05
C TYR A 88 16.85 5.23 0.61
N THR A 89 17.57 4.86 -0.46
CA THR A 89 18.52 5.73 -1.17
C THR A 89 18.09 5.94 -2.61
N ALA A 90 18.51 7.06 -3.20
CA ALA A 90 18.17 7.41 -4.57
C ALA A 90 18.66 6.36 -5.58
N ASN A 91 17.79 5.98 -6.50
CA ASN A 91 18.16 5.23 -7.69
C ASN A 91 18.58 6.20 -8.80
N LYS A 92 19.86 6.53 -8.87
CA LYS A 92 20.40 7.47 -9.87
C LYS A 92 20.22 7.02 -11.32
N GLY A 93 19.98 5.70 -11.53
CA GLY A 93 19.66 5.12 -12.84
C GLY A 93 18.16 4.98 -13.10
N TYR A 94 17.31 5.66 -12.34
CA TYR A 94 15.86 5.61 -12.56
C TYR A 94 15.49 6.18 -13.93
N TRP A 95 14.68 5.46 -14.69
CA TRP A 95 14.27 5.82 -16.06
C TRP A 95 13.48 7.15 -16.17
N GLY A 96 12.82 7.58 -15.09
CA GLY A 96 12.08 8.85 -15.00
C GLY A 96 12.94 10.03 -14.57
N GLY A 97 14.26 9.87 -14.51
CA GLY A 97 15.22 10.88 -14.06
C GLY A 97 15.57 10.73 -12.56
N PRO A 98 16.64 11.40 -12.12
CA PRO A 98 17.10 11.28 -10.73
C PRO A 98 16.06 11.86 -9.76
N PRO A 99 15.77 11.18 -8.66
CA PRO A 99 14.88 11.70 -7.63
C PRO A 99 15.49 12.92 -6.93
N LYS A 100 14.63 13.75 -6.32
CA LYS A 100 15.04 15.01 -5.70
C LYS A 100 15.86 14.85 -4.42
N TRP A 101 15.62 13.77 -3.65
CA TRP A 101 16.30 13.50 -2.40
C TRP A 101 17.22 12.30 -2.55
N ASP A 102 18.43 12.38 -2.01
CA ASP A 102 19.39 11.28 -2.03
C ASP A 102 19.01 10.16 -1.07
N ASN A 103 18.43 10.50 0.09
CA ASN A 103 17.97 9.55 1.09
C ASN A 103 16.57 9.90 1.57
N VAL A 104 15.76 8.89 1.86
CA VAL A 104 14.40 9.03 2.40
C VAL A 104 14.24 8.05 3.56
N THR A 105 13.79 8.55 4.70
CA THR A 105 13.43 7.75 5.88
C THR A 105 11.95 7.90 6.17
N ILE A 106 11.20 6.81 6.20
CA ILE A 106 9.80 6.78 6.59
C ILE A 106 9.70 6.21 8.00
N ARG A 107 9.18 7.00 8.93
CA ARG A 107 8.98 6.64 10.35
C ARG A 107 7.52 6.38 10.65
N TRP A 108 7.24 5.39 11.50
CA TRP A 108 5.88 5.08 11.93
C TRP A 108 5.54 5.81 13.24
N ILE A 109 4.92 6.97 13.14
CA ILE A 109 4.41 7.72 14.30
C ILE A 109 2.88 7.55 14.31
N THR A 110 2.37 6.67 15.14
CA THR A 110 0.94 6.30 15.17
C THR A 110 0.06 7.41 15.74
N SER A 111 0.56 8.19 16.70
CA SER A 111 -0.17 9.31 17.31
C SER A 111 -0.22 10.51 16.38
N GLY A 112 -1.42 11.02 16.05
CA GLY A 112 -1.61 12.23 15.24
C GLY A 112 -0.93 13.46 15.82
N PRO A 113 -1.18 13.82 17.10
CA PRO A 113 -0.49 14.94 17.74
C PRO A 113 1.03 14.82 17.76
N ALA A 114 1.57 13.60 17.96
CA ALA A 114 3.02 13.39 17.94
C ALA A 114 3.60 13.59 16.52
N ARG A 115 2.87 13.23 15.45
CA ARG A 115 3.30 13.53 14.07
C ARG A 115 3.36 15.03 13.82
N VAL A 116 2.34 15.77 14.23
CA VAL A 116 2.31 17.23 14.11
C VAL A 116 3.46 17.88 14.88
N ALA A 117 3.71 17.44 16.11
CA ALA A 117 4.83 17.92 16.91
C ALA A 117 6.19 17.65 16.21
N ALA A 118 6.38 16.45 15.65
CA ALA A 118 7.60 16.10 14.93
C ALA A 118 7.82 16.97 13.68
N LEU A 119 6.75 17.35 12.96
CA LEU A 119 6.83 18.26 11.83
C LEU A 119 7.22 19.68 12.30
N LEU A 120 6.55 20.19 13.34
CA LEU A 120 6.80 21.53 13.88
C LEU A 120 8.19 21.68 14.50
N SER A 121 8.76 20.61 15.05
CA SER A 121 10.13 20.59 15.58
C SER A 121 11.21 20.39 14.53
N GLY A 122 10.83 20.04 13.29
CA GLY A 122 11.79 19.71 12.23
C GLY A 122 12.40 18.30 12.35
N ASP A 123 11.85 17.44 13.20
CA ASP A 123 12.28 16.03 13.30
C ASP A 123 11.88 15.20 12.05
N VAL A 124 10.87 15.67 11.33
CA VAL A 124 10.45 15.13 10.03
C VAL A 124 10.10 16.28 9.09
N ASP A 125 10.38 16.09 7.80
CA ASP A 125 10.13 17.09 6.75
C ASP A 125 8.71 17.01 6.20
N MET A 126 8.02 15.89 6.39
CA MET A 126 6.67 15.67 5.86
C MET A 126 5.89 14.70 6.74
N ILE A 127 4.60 14.94 6.89
CA ILE A 127 3.68 14.01 7.52
C ILE A 127 2.51 13.67 6.60
N ALA A 128 2.06 12.42 6.66
CA ALA A 128 0.82 11.98 6.03
C ALA A 128 -0.31 11.93 7.07
N SER A 129 -1.56 12.08 6.61
CA SER A 129 -2.75 11.99 7.45
C SER A 129 -2.75 13.01 8.60
N VAL A 130 -2.75 14.27 8.23
CA VAL A 130 -2.89 15.39 9.16
C VAL A 130 -4.22 15.25 9.92
N PRO A 131 -4.24 15.38 11.27
CA PRO A 131 -5.50 15.45 12.00
C PRO A 131 -6.30 16.67 11.56
N THR A 132 -7.60 16.52 11.38
CA THR A 132 -8.48 17.61 10.92
C THR A 132 -8.53 18.78 11.89
N THR A 133 -8.27 18.54 13.17
CA THR A 133 -8.18 19.57 14.22
C THR A 133 -6.95 20.48 14.09
N ASP A 134 -5.91 20.01 13.42
CA ASP A 134 -4.62 20.71 13.31
C ASP A 134 -4.41 21.26 11.89
N ALA A 135 -5.26 20.89 10.93
CA ALA A 135 -5.07 21.22 9.52
C ALA A 135 -5.05 22.75 9.28
N ASP A 136 -6.01 23.48 9.85
CA ASP A 136 -6.11 24.94 9.69
C ASP A 136 -4.90 25.66 10.31
N ASN A 137 -4.49 25.26 11.52
CA ASN A 137 -3.32 25.86 12.17
C ASN A 137 -2.01 25.58 11.43
N LEU A 138 -1.89 24.42 10.76
CA LEU A 138 -0.72 24.11 9.95
C LEU A 138 -0.74 24.88 8.63
N ASP A 139 -1.90 25.08 8.04
CA ASP A 139 -2.05 25.85 6.79
C ASP A 139 -1.77 27.35 6.97
N GLU A 140 -2.03 27.89 8.17
CA GLU A 140 -1.67 29.27 8.53
C GLU A 140 -0.16 29.48 8.78
N ASN A 141 0.61 28.39 8.92
CA ASN A 141 2.05 28.47 9.15
C ASN A 141 2.79 28.70 7.82
N PRO A 142 3.53 29.84 7.65
CA PRO A 142 4.19 30.17 6.39
C PRO A 142 5.31 29.19 5.98
N ASP A 143 5.83 28.40 6.90
CA ASP A 143 6.89 27.43 6.65
C ASP A 143 6.35 26.03 6.29
N ILE A 144 5.02 25.84 6.32
CA ILE A 144 4.37 24.56 6.06
C ILE A 144 3.42 24.69 4.87
N ASN A 145 3.44 23.70 3.99
CA ASN A 145 2.48 23.58 2.91
C ASN A 145 1.52 22.40 3.20
N VAL A 146 0.23 22.69 3.36
CA VAL A 146 -0.81 21.69 3.54
C VAL A 146 -1.45 21.38 2.20
N SER A 147 -1.33 20.13 1.73
CA SER A 147 -1.98 19.66 0.50
C SER A 147 -3.16 18.75 0.81
N CYS A 148 -4.34 19.16 0.41
CA CYS A 148 -5.58 18.40 0.56
C CYS A 148 -6.20 18.13 -0.80
N ASP A 149 -6.46 16.85 -1.08
CA ASP A 149 -7.15 16.42 -2.30
C ASP A 149 -8.45 15.69 -2.01
N GLN A 150 -9.40 15.82 -2.92
CA GLN A 150 -10.64 15.04 -2.86
C GLN A 150 -10.36 13.58 -3.17
N THR A 151 -10.85 12.70 -2.32
CA THR A 151 -10.72 11.26 -2.52
C THR A 151 -12.04 10.63 -2.92
N ALA A 152 -11.98 9.54 -3.70
CA ALA A 152 -13.16 8.71 -4.02
C ALA A 152 -13.53 7.75 -2.86
N ARG A 153 -13.34 8.17 -1.60
CA ARG A 153 -13.73 7.39 -0.43
C ARG A 153 -15.21 7.60 -0.14
N ILE A 154 -15.91 6.51 0.09
CA ILE A 154 -17.29 6.51 0.55
C ILE A 154 -17.30 5.94 1.96
N MET A 155 -17.85 6.70 2.91
CA MET A 155 -18.16 6.19 4.24
C MET A 155 -19.58 5.64 4.24
N TYR A 156 -19.74 4.42 4.67
CA TYR A 156 -21.04 3.75 4.73
C TYR A 156 -21.17 2.89 5.97
N TRP A 157 -22.40 2.72 6.42
CA TRP A 157 -22.72 1.73 7.44
C TRP A 157 -22.94 0.39 6.75
N SER A 158 -22.21 -0.63 7.19
CA SER A 158 -22.45 -1.99 6.73
C SER A 158 -23.28 -2.72 7.77
N LEU A 159 -24.48 -3.10 7.37
CA LEU A 159 -25.37 -3.88 8.21
C LEU A 159 -25.25 -5.36 7.82
N ASP A 160 -25.04 -6.23 8.78
CA ASP A 160 -25.10 -7.68 8.54
C ASP A 160 -26.55 -8.13 8.56
N VAL A 161 -27.14 -8.24 7.38
CA VAL A 161 -28.52 -8.72 7.18
C VAL A 161 -28.59 -10.18 6.73
N SER A 162 -27.44 -10.86 6.65
CA SER A 162 -27.33 -12.25 6.18
C SER A 162 -27.46 -13.26 7.30
N ARG A 163 -27.30 -12.82 8.56
CA ARG A 163 -27.33 -13.68 9.74
C ARG A 163 -28.49 -13.31 10.63
N GLU A 164 -28.96 -14.31 11.41
CA GLU A 164 -30.02 -14.06 12.38
C GLU A 164 -29.55 -13.18 13.54
N TYR A 165 -28.27 -13.31 13.93
CA TYR A 165 -27.63 -12.53 14.99
C TYR A 165 -26.25 -12.04 14.57
N ALA A 166 -25.84 -10.88 15.04
CA ALA A 166 -24.49 -10.38 14.87
C ALA A 166 -23.52 -11.12 15.81
N ASP A 167 -22.53 -11.83 15.22
CA ASP A 167 -21.61 -12.67 16.03
C ASP A 167 -20.68 -11.88 16.94
N HIS A 168 -20.43 -10.60 16.62
CA HIS A 168 -19.44 -9.76 17.29
C HIS A 168 -20.04 -8.60 18.07
N ILE A 169 -21.38 -8.50 18.15
CA ILE A 169 -22.09 -7.42 18.83
C ILE A 169 -23.07 -8.03 19.81
N THR A 170 -22.97 -7.58 21.04
CA THR A 170 -23.93 -7.96 22.10
C THR A 170 -24.53 -6.71 22.73
N ALA A 171 -25.73 -6.82 23.24
CA ALA A 171 -26.35 -5.80 24.06
C ALA A 171 -25.60 -5.67 25.41
N LYS A 172 -25.88 -4.60 26.17
CA LYS A 172 -25.23 -4.36 27.48
C LYS A 172 -25.47 -5.48 28.50
N ASP A 173 -26.55 -6.24 28.34
CA ASP A 173 -26.91 -7.38 29.17
C ASP A 173 -26.27 -8.72 28.70
N GLY A 174 -25.44 -8.66 27.64
CA GLY A 174 -24.77 -9.83 27.04
C GLY A 174 -25.65 -10.61 26.06
N SER A 175 -26.90 -10.20 25.80
CA SER A 175 -27.74 -10.82 24.81
C SER A 175 -27.27 -10.57 23.37
N LYS A 176 -27.51 -11.50 22.45
CA LYS A 176 -27.22 -11.31 21.02
C LYS A 176 -28.17 -10.29 20.42
N ILE A 177 -27.63 -9.38 19.61
CA ILE A 177 -28.42 -8.39 18.86
C ILE A 177 -28.74 -8.96 17.49
N LYS A 178 -30.00 -8.76 17.11
CA LYS A 178 -30.58 -9.15 15.83
C LYS A 178 -30.35 -8.08 14.77
#